data_7f55a3af0634db1a4f9b261685aff62d
#
_entry.id   7f55a3af0634db1a4f9b261685aff62d
#
_cell.length_a   1.000
_cell.length_b   1.000
_cell.length_c   1.000
_cell.angle_alpha   90.00
_cell.angle_beta   90.00
_cell.angle_gamma   90.00
#
_symmetry.space_group_name_H-M   'P 1'
#
loop_
_entity.id
_entity.type
_entity.pdbx_description
1 polymer ?
#
loop_
_entity_poly.entity_id
_entity_poly.type
_entity_poly.pdbx_seq_one_letter_code
_entity_poly.pdbx_strand_id
1 'polypeptide(L)'
;KTGLEAIERTVIDRAVKAIYRPYLANPCPENMPILSDLHQALLDQHLPEADRVAQALDLYVSGSLNVFNHKTNVDIHNRLVAFDIKELGKQLKKLGMLIIQDQIWGRVTQNRSQGRATWYFADEFHLLLKEEQTAAYSAEIWKRFRKWGGVPTGATQNVKDLLSSPEIENILENSDFITLLNQASGDR
;
A
#
# COMPACT_ATOMS: atom_id res chain seq x y z
N LYS A 1 16.90 12.55 10.75
CA LYS A 1 16.77 12.00 9.38
C LYS A 1 15.72 10.90 9.45
N THR A 2 14.59 11.08 8.81
CA THR A 2 13.55 10.06 8.64
C THR A 2 13.86 9.29 7.34
N GLY A 3 14.22 8.02 7.43
CA GLY A 3 14.40 7.14 6.28
C GLY A 3 15.64 6.24 6.37
N LEU A 4 15.66 5.23 5.52
CA LEU A 4 16.77 4.27 5.42
C LEU A 4 18.03 4.93 4.82
N GLU A 5 19.19 4.63 5.39
CA GLU A 5 20.48 5.01 4.84
C GLU A 5 20.78 4.23 3.54
N ALA A 6 21.71 4.74 2.73
CA ALA A 6 22.05 4.09 1.45
C ALA A 6 22.56 2.65 1.64
N ILE A 7 23.34 2.41 2.69
CA ILE A 7 23.85 1.08 2.99
C ILE A 7 22.74 0.13 3.45
N GLU A 8 21.79 0.61 4.26
CA GLU A 8 20.63 -0.17 4.70
C GLU A 8 19.75 -0.58 3.50
N ARG A 9 19.55 0.32 2.53
CA ARG A 9 18.85 -0.01 1.27
C ARG A 9 19.60 -1.10 0.50
N THR A 10 20.93 -1.06 0.48
CA THR A 10 21.74 -2.05 -0.23
C THR A 10 21.63 -3.44 0.40
N VAL A 11 21.66 -3.56 1.74
CA VAL A 11 21.51 -4.86 2.40
C VAL A 11 20.11 -5.42 2.24
N ILE A 12 19.07 -4.55 2.26
CA ILE A 12 17.68 -4.95 1.96
C ILE A 12 17.55 -5.46 0.52
N ASP A 13 18.06 -4.72 -0.47
CA ASP A 13 18.00 -5.13 -1.89
C ASP A 13 18.65 -6.50 -2.11
N ARG A 14 19.80 -6.73 -1.49
CA ARG A 14 20.51 -8.02 -1.54
C ARG A 14 19.68 -9.15 -0.93
N ALA A 15 19.09 -8.92 0.25
CA ALA A 15 18.22 -9.89 0.91
C ALA A 15 16.98 -10.21 0.07
N VAL A 16 16.28 -9.18 -0.43
CA VAL A 16 15.10 -9.34 -1.29
C VAL A 16 15.44 -10.17 -2.54
N LYS A 17 16.52 -9.85 -3.23
CA LYS A 17 16.97 -10.64 -4.38
C LYS A 17 17.23 -12.11 -4.04
N ALA A 18 17.77 -12.38 -2.88
CA ALA A 18 18.06 -13.74 -2.44
C ALA A 18 16.77 -14.54 -2.18
N ILE A 19 15.82 -13.98 -1.42
CA ILE A 19 14.58 -14.69 -1.04
C ILE A 19 13.61 -14.90 -2.20
N TYR A 20 13.66 -14.05 -3.23
CA TYR A 20 12.80 -14.19 -4.40
C TYR A 20 13.32 -15.20 -5.44
N ARG A 21 14.57 -15.68 -5.34
CA ARG A 21 15.13 -16.65 -6.29
C ARG A 21 14.28 -17.92 -6.46
N PRO A 22 13.80 -18.58 -5.37
CA PRO A 22 12.96 -19.77 -5.48
C PRO A 22 11.64 -19.48 -6.22
N TYR A 23 11.01 -18.36 -5.90
CA TYR A 23 9.78 -17.93 -6.56
C TYR A 23 9.98 -17.62 -8.05
N LEU A 24 11.05 -16.91 -8.41
CA LEU A 24 11.35 -16.60 -9.82
C LEU A 24 11.71 -17.84 -10.64
N ALA A 25 12.30 -18.85 -10.00
CA ALA A 25 12.58 -20.14 -10.66
C ALA A 25 11.32 -21.00 -10.86
N ASN A 26 10.38 -20.95 -9.89
CA ASN A 26 9.12 -21.69 -9.94
C ASN A 26 8.01 -20.86 -9.29
N PRO A 27 7.30 -20.00 -10.04
CA PRO A 27 6.26 -19.13 -9.51
C PRO A 27 5.06 -19.93 -9.00
N CYS A 28 5.00 -20.11 -7.69
CA CYS A 28 3.86 -20.73 -7.01
C CYS A 28 3.67 -20.07 -5.62
N PRO A 29 2.47 -20.13 -5.03
CA PRO A 29 2.19 -19.49 -3.73
C PRO A 29 3.12 -19.97 -2.61
N GLU A 30 3.54 -21.24 -2.66
CA GLU A 30 4.41 -21.83 -1.65
C GLU A 30 5.81 -21.23 -1.66
N ASN A 31 6.30 -20.81 -2.82
CA ASN A 31 7.62 -20.18 -2.99
C ASN A 31 7.62 -18.66 -2.77
N MET A 32 6.44 -18.04 -2.60
CA MET A 32 6.36 -16.61 -2.32
C MET A 32 6.97 -16.30 -0.95
N PRO A 33 7.99 -15.44 -0.83
CA PRO A 33 8.60 -15.12 0.46
C PRO A 33 7.65 -14.28 1.34
N ILE A 34 7.86 -14.38 2.65
CA ILE A 34 7.19 -13.59 3.68
C ILE A 34 8.21 -12.76 4.47
N LEU A 35 7.74 -11.93 5.43
CA LEU A 35 8.63 -11.07 6.20
C LEU A 35 9.68 -11.84 7.01
N SER A 36 9.34 -13.04 7.51
CA SER A 36 10.31 -13.91 8.20
C SER A 36 11.48 -14.31 7.30
N ASP A 37 11.21 -14.57 6.01
CA ASP A 37 12.28 -14.93 5.06
C ASP A 37 13.23 -13.75 4.84
N LEU A 38 12.67 -12.53 4.75
CA LEU A 38 13.46 -11.30 4.65
C LEU A 38 14.32 -11.07 5.90
N HIS A 39 13.71 -11.23 7.07
CA HIS A 39 14.40 -11.08 8.35
C HIS A 39 15.58 -12.04 8.45
N GLN A 40 15.38 -13.33 8.16
CA GLN A 40 16.44 -14.32 8.18
C GLN A 40 17.55 -14.00 7.16
N ALA A 41 17.18 -13.62 5.93
CA ALA A 41 18.16 -13.26 4.90
C ALA A 41 18.96 -11.98 5.22
N LEU A 42 18.45 -11.10 6.08
CA LEU A 42 19.21 -9.97 6.62
C LEU A 42 20.24 -10.45 7.66
N LEU A 43 19.82 -11.30 8.61
CA LEU A 43 20.72 -11.85 9.63
C LEU A 43 21.86 -12.67 9.01
N ASP A 44 21.55 -13.44 7.96
CA ASP A 44 22.53 -14.28 7.25
C ASP A 44 23.64 -13.48 6.54
N GLN A 45 23.47 -12.16 6.38
CA GLN A 45 24.52 -11.31 5.83
C GLN A 45 25.67 -11.03 6.83
N HIS A 46 25.42 -11.20 8.13
CA HIS A 46 26.38 -10.94 9.21
C HIS A 46 27.01 -9.54 9.14
N LEU A 47 26.21 -8.54 8.79
CA LEU A 47 26.60 -7.13 8.68
C LEU A 47 25.86 -6.29 9.73
N PRO A 48 26.53 -5.37 10.45
CA PRO A 48 25.88 -4.55 11.47
C PRO A 48 24.68 -3.76 10.94
N GLU A 49 24.71 -3.31 9.70
CA GLU A 49 23.63 -2.59 9.06
C GLU A 49 22.43 -3.51 8.77
N ALA A 50 22.69 -4.74 8.35
CA ALA A 50 21.65 -5.73 8.13
C ALA A 50 21.00 -6.16 9.45
N ASP A 51 21.81 -6.34 10.51
CA ASP A 51 21.31 -6.66 11.86
C ASP A 51 20.42 -5.56 12.41
N ARG A 52 20.77 -4.28 12.21
CA ARG A 52 19.93 -3.14 12.62
C ARG A 52 18.57 -3.16 11.90
N VAL A 53 18.56 -3.45 10.60
CA VAL A 53 17.31 -3.56 9.82
C VAL A 53 16.49 -4.76 10.29
N ALA A 54 17.14 -5.92 10.54
CA ALA A 54 16.47 -7.10 11.06
C ALA A 54 15.81 -6.82 12.42
N GLN A 55 16.54 -6.19 13.36
CA GLN A 55 16.00 -5.78 14.66
C GLN A 55 14.79 -4.85 14.53
N ALA A 56 14.80 -3.92 13.56
CA ALA A 56 13.66 -3.06 13.30
C ALA A 56 12.43 -3.83 12.75
N LEU A 57 12.66 -4.95 12.06
CA LEU A 57 11.60 -5.81 11.53
C LEU A 57 11.05 -6.79 12.58
N ASP A 58 11.75 -7.06 13.68
CA ASP A 58 11.32 -8.02 14.71
C ASP A 58 9.89 -7.81 15.18
N LEU A 59 9.47 -6.54 15.34
CA LEU A 59 8.13 -6.20 15.76
C LEU A 59 7.05 -6.74 14.80
N TYR A 60 7.36 -6.81 13.51
CA TYR A 60 6.47 -7.26 12.43
C TYR A 60 6.65 -8.74 12.07
N VAL A 61 7.69 -9.38 12.55
CA VAL A 61 7.99 -10.79 12.26
C VAL A 61 7.58 -11.70 13.41
N SER A 62 8.08 -11.44 14.61
CA SER A 62 7.86 -12.23 15.83
C SER A 62 7.12 -11.46 16.92
N GLY A 63 7.06 -10.13 16.81
CA GLY A 63 6.44 -9.25 17.80
C GLY A 63 4.93 -9.11 17.64
N SER A 64 4.36 -8.15 18.36
CA SER A 64 2.90 -7.92 18.45
C SER A 64 2.25 -7.40 17.16
N LEU A 65 3.02 -7.01 16.15
CA LEU A 65 2.53 -6.51 14.87
C LEU A 65 2.74 -7.50 13.70
N ASN A 66 2.88 -8.78 13.98
CA ASN A 66 3.18 -9.83 12.99
C ASN A 66 2.00 -10.25 12.08
N VAL A 67 0.90 -9.50 12.10
CA VAL A 67 -0.35 -9.82 11.39
C VAL A 67 -0.14 -10.02 9.87
N PHE A 68 0.85 -9.36 9.28
CA PHE A 68 1.14 -9.49 7.84
C PHE A 68 2.28 -10.50 7.54
N ASN A 69 2.82 -11.18 8.55
CA ASN A 69 3.89 -12.16 8.36
C ASN A 69 3.34 -13.56 8.05
N HIS A 70 2.54 -13.66 7.00
CA HIS A 70 1.91 -14.91 6.57
C HIS A 70 1.85 -14.98 5.04
N LYS A 71 1.73 -16.21 4.52
CA LYS A 71 1.31 -16.41 3.12
C LYS A 71 -0.07 -15.80 2.93
N THR A 72 -0.32 -15.27 1.74
CA THR A 72 -1.64 -14.71 1.40
C THR A 72 -2.72 -15.75 1.59
N ASN A 73 -3.69 -15.47 2.43
CA ASN A 73 -4.80 -16.36 2.79
C ASN A 73 -6.17 -15.81 2.36
N VAL A 74 -6.18 -14.73 1.59
CA VAL A 74 -7.40 -14.10 1.06
C VAL A 74 -7.50 -14.33 -0.45
N ASP A 75 -8.72 -14.63 -0.92
CA ASP A 75 -9.00 -14.71 -2.35
C ASP A 75 -9.41 -13.33 -2.86
N ILE A 76 -8.52 -12.73 -3.63
CA ILE A 76 -8.73 -11.43 -4.29
C ILE A 76 -9.08 -11.57 -5.77
N HIS A 77 -9.34 -12.78 -6.28
CA HIS A 77 -9.66 -13.02 -7.69
C HIS A 77 -11.10 -12.66 -8.05
N ASN A 78 -11.96 -12.48 -7.05
CA ASN A 78 -13.34 -12.09 -7.25
C ASN A 78 -13.46 -10.76 -8.00
N ARG A 79 -14.54 -10.64 -8.78
CA ARG A 79 -14.83 -9.42 -9.55
C ARG A 79 -15.09 -8.21 -8.64
N LEU A 80 -15.70 -8.44 -7.49
CA LEU A 80 -15.91 -7.44 -6.44
C LEU A 80 -15.11 -7.86 -5.21
N VAL A 81 -14.22 -6.98 -4.75
CA VAL A 81 -13.41 -7.19 -3.55
C VAL A 81 -13.55 -5.96 -2.67
N ALA A 82 -13.84 -6.16 -1.38
CA ALA A 82 -13.88 -5.13 -0.37
C ALA A 82 -12.79 -5.39 0.67
N PHE A 83 -12.02 -4.36 0.99
CA PHE A 83 -11.01 -4.40 2.06
C PHE A 83 -11.52 -3.60 3.25
N ASP A 84 -11.78 -4.27 4.36
CA ASP A 84 -12.09 -3.61 5.63
C ASP A 84 -10.82 -3.50 6.48
N ILE A 85 -10.44 -2.26 6.80
CA ILE A 85 -9.27 -1.95 7.62
C ILE A 85 -9.65 -1.37 9.00
N LYS A 86 -10.93 -1.43 9.36
CA LYS A 86 -11.46 -0.84 10.60
C LYS A 86 -10.79 -1.44 11.84
N GLU A 87 -10.61 -2.76 11.84
CA GLU A 87 -10.04 -3.50 12.95
C GLU A 87 -8.50 -3.42 13.02
N LEU A 88 -7.84 -2.86 12.00
CA LEU A 88 -6.40 -2.63 12.07
C LEU A 88 -6.09 -1.53 13.08
N GLY A 89 -5.34 -1.83 14.12
CA GLY A 89 -4.83 -0.87 15.09
C GLY A 89 -4.03 0.26 14.41
N LYS A 90 -3.90 1.40 15.08
CA LYS A 90 -3.25 2.61 14.53
C LYS A 90 -1.87 2.33 13.91
N GLN A 91 -1.08 1.44 14.50
CA GLN A 91 0.28 1.10 14.03
C GLN A 91 0.30 0.31 12.72
N LEU A 92 -0.71 -0.55 12.50
CA LEU A 92 -0.81 -1.39 11.30
C LEU A 92 -1.64 -0.73 10.19
N LYS A 93 -2.45 0.27 10.51
CA LYS A 93 -3.37 0.90 9.55
C LYS A 93 -2.63 1.47 8.34
N LYS A 94 -1.52 2.17 8.58
CA LYS A 94 -0.69 2.72 7.49
C LYS A 94 -0.12 1.63 6.58
N LEU A 95 0.43 0.57 7.16
CA LEU A 95 0.96 -0.56 6.40
C LEU A 95 -0.15 -1.27 5.63
N GLY A 96 -1.30 -1.51 6.26
CA GLY A 96 -2.47 -2.11 5.60
C GLY A 96 -2.95 -1.27 4.41
N MET A 97 -3.02 0.06 4.56
CA MET A 97 -3.39 0.96 3.46
C MET A 97 -2.41 0.86 2.28
N LEU A 98 -1.09 0.83 2.54
CA LEU A 98 -0.08 0.68 1.48
C LEU A 98 -0.19 -0.67 0.77
N ILE A 99 -0.40 -1.76 1.51
CA ILE A 99 -0.61 -3.10 0.93
C ILE A 99 -1.85 -3.12 0.03
N ILE A 100 -2.97 -2.55 0.49
CA ILE A 100 -4.21 -2.50 -0.29
C ILE A 100 -4.02 -1.65 -1.55
N GLN A 101 -3.37 -0.51 -1.45
CA GLN A 101 -3.09 0.36 -2.60
C GLN A 101 -2.23 -0.37 -3.66
N ASP A 102 -1.23 -1.13 -3.23
CA ASP A 102 -0.40 -1.95 -4.11
C ASP A 102 -1.23 -3.07 -4.79
N GLN A 103 -2.10 -3.75 -4.05
CA GLN A 103 -3.03 -4.74 -4.61
C GLN A 103 -3.99 -4.14 -5.64
N ILE A 104 -4.51 -2.95 -5.38
CA ILE A 104 -5.37 -2.23 -6.33
C ILE A 104 -4.59 -1.91 -7.61
N TRP A 105 -3.36 -1.41 -7.49
CA TRP A 105 -2.51 -1.11 -8.63
C TRP A 105 -2.18 -2.37 -9.45
N GLY A 106 -1.83 -3.47 -8.80
CA GLY A 106 -1.62 -4.76 -9.44
C GLY A 106 -2.85 -5.21 -10.24
N ARG A 107 -4.06 -5.05 -9.67
CA ARG A 107 -5.31 -5.37 -10.33
C ARG A 107 -5.58 -4.47 -11.55
N VAL A 108 -5.36 -3.17 -11.45
CA VAL A 108 -5.50 -2.24 -12.57
C VAL A 108 -4.57 -2.63 -13.71
N THR A 109 -3.32 -2.94 -13.40
CA THR A 109 -2.30 -3.36 -14.38
C THR A 109 -2.69 -4.67 -15.07
N GLN A 110 -3.14 -5.65 -14.29
CA GLN A 110 -3.59 -6.95 -14.82
C GLN A 110 -4.84 -6.79 -15.71
N ASN A 111 -5.84 -6.06 -15.26
CA ASN A 111 -7.07 -5.86 -16.01
C ASN A 111 -6.82 -5.09 -17.31
N ARG A 112 -5.93 -4.10 -17.29
CA ARG A 112 -5.53 -3.38 -18.50
C ARG A 112 -4.99 -4.30 -19.59
N SER A 113 -4.14 -5.26 -19.24
CA SER A 113 -3.59 -6.23 -20.20
C SER A 113 -4.67 -7.07 -20.86
N GLN A 114 -5.85 -7.16 -20.23
CA GLN A 114 -7.04 -7.89 -20.70
C GLN A 114 -8.10 -6.98 -21.32
N GLY A 115 -7.81 -5.68 -21.50
CA GLY A 115 -8.78 -4.69 -22.01
C GLY A 115 -9.95 -4.40 -21.05
N ARG A 116 -9.79 -4.63 -19.74
CA ARG A 116 -10.82 -4.44 -18.71
C ARG A 116 -10.55 -3.20 -17.89
N ALA A 117 -11.60 -2.43 -17.58
CA ALA A 117 -11.55 -1.34 -16.62
C ALA A 117 -11.57 -1.85 -15.17
N THR A 118 -10.97 -1.09 -14.26
CA THR A 118 -11.02 -1.35 -12.83
C THR A 118 -11.62 -0.16 -12.10
N TRP A 119 -12.69 -0.38 -11.34
CA TRP A 119 -13.30 0.61 -10.50
C TRP A 119 -12.74 0.49 -9.09
N TYR A 120 -12.27 1.62 -8.54
CA TYR A 120 -11.76 1.72 -7.19
C TYR A 120 -12.60 2.72 -6.41
N PHE A 121 -13.17 2.28 -5.30
CA PHE A 121 -13.92 3.12 -4.38
C PHE A 121 -13.19 3.18 -3.04
N ALA A 122 -12.86 4.39 -2.61
CA ALA A 122 -12.29 4.65 -1.30
C ALA A 122 -13.30 5.43 -0.46
N ASP A 123 -13.87 4.76 0.54
CA ASP A 123 -14.68 5.41 1.56
C ASP A 123 -13.78 6.08 2.60
N GLU A 124 -14.26 7.15 3.21
CA GLU A 124 -13.48 7.99 4.15
C GLU A 124 -12.10 8.38 3.57
N PHE A 125 -12.11 8.78 2.30
CA PHE A 125 -10.91 9.02 1.50
C PHE A 125 -9.91 9.96 2.16
N HIS A 126 -10.38 10.93 2.97
CA HIS A 126 -9.52 11.84 3.74
C HIS A 126 -8.54 11.10 4.66
N LEU A 127 -8.85 9.86 5.09
CA LEU A 127 -7.93 9.07 5.92
C LEU A 127 -6.67 8.64 5.18
N LEU A 128 -6.74 8.46 3.86
CA LEU A 128 -5.57 8.15 3.02
C LEU A 128 -4.65 9.36 2.84
N LEU A 129 -5.17 10.57 3.06
CA LEU A 129 -4.43 11.80 2.88
C LEU A 129 -3.79 12.33 4.19
N LYS A 130 -4.02 11.67 5.33
CA LYS A 130 -3.46 12.09 6.63
C LYS A 130 -1.95 11.83 6.75
N GLU A 131 -1.45 10.83 6.07
CA GLU A 131 -0.05 10.43 6.12
C GLU A 131 0.61 10.74 4.78
N GLU A 132 1.74 11.42 4.79
CA GLU A 132 2.46 11.88 3.59
C GLU A 132 2.65 10.77 2.54
N GLN A 133 3.05 9.55 2.96
CA GLN A 133 3.30 8.45 2.03
C GLN A 133 2.03 7.94 1.36
N THR A 134 0.93 7.78 2.12
CA THR A 134 -0.34 7.32 1.55
C THR A 134 -1.00 8.41 0.70
N ALA A 135 -0.83 9.68 1.06
CA ALA A 135 -1.31 10.81 0.29
C ALA A 135 -0.59 10.92 -1.05
N ALA A 136 0.74 10.91 -1.06
CA ALA A 136 1.55 10.94 -2.27
C ALA A 136 1.22 9.76 -3.21
N TYR A 137 1.08 8.56 -2.65
CA TYR A 137 0.69 7.38 -3.43
C TYR A 137 -0.73 7.51 -4.00
N SER A 138 -1.69 8.04 -3.24
CA SER A 138 -3.05 8.28 -3.71
C SER A 138 -3.09 9.28 -4.87
N ALA A 139 -2.34 10.37 -4.77
CA ALA A 139 -2.23 11.35 -5.86
C ALA A 139 -1.60 10.74 -7.12
N GLU A 140 -0.59 9.88 -6.97
CA GLU A 140 0.03 9.16 -8.08
C GLU A 140 -0.96 8.18 -8.75
N ILE A 141 -1.73 7.44 -7.96
CA ILE A 141 -2.79 6.55 -8.46
C ILE A 141 -3.81 7.34 -9.28
N TRP A 142 -4.32 8.47 -8.78
CA TRP A 142 -5.30 9.29 -9.50
C TRP A 142 -4.79 9.71 -10.89
N LYS A 143 -3.56 10.21 -10.96
CA LYS A 143 -2.93 10.57 -12.24
C LYS A 143 -2.79 9.39 -13.21
N ARG A 144 -2.44 8.22 -12.68
CA ARG A 144 -2.16 7.03 -13.50
C ARG A 144 -3.41 6.33 -13.96
N PHE A 145 -4.45 6.25 -13.13
CA PHE A 145 -5.65 5.47 -13.39
C PHE A 145 -6.29 5.82 -14.72
N ARG A 146 -6.39 7.10 -15.04
CA ARG A 146 -6.93 7.56 -16.33
C ARG A 146 -6.25 6.91 -17.54
N LYS A 147 -4.93 6.76 -17.50
CA LYS A 147 -4.15 6.13 -18.60
C LYS A 147 -4.17 4.60 -18.54
N TRP A 148 -4.51 4.02 -17.39
CA TRP A 148 -4.41 2.60 -17.15
C TRP A 148 -5.78 1.89 -17.08
N GLY A 149 -6.86 2.59 -17.44
CA GLY A 149 -8.21 2.03 -17.41
C GLY A 149 -8.76 1.84 -15.98
N GLY A 150 -8.22 2.58 -15.02
CA GLY A 150 -8.75 2.67 -13.66
C GLY A 150 -9.73 3.84 -13.54
N VAL A 151 -10.76 3.67 -12.72
CA VAL A 151 -11.74 4.71 -12.37
C VAL A 151 -11.73 4.88 -10.86
N PRO A 152 -10.93 5.84 -10.33
CA PRO A 152 -10.89 6.08 -8.90
C PRO A 152 -12.07 6.94 -8.46
N THR A 153 -12.64 6.60 -7.31
CA THR A 153 -13.73 7.35 -6.68
C THR A 153 -13.42 7.47 -5.19
N GLY A 154 -13.23 8.69 -4.71
CA GLY A 154 -13.07 8.99 -3.28
C GLY A 154 -14.36 9.54 -2.72
N ALA A 155 -14.86 8.94 -1.66
CA ALA A 155 -15.97 9.47 -0.87
C ALA A 155 -15.46 9.95 0.48
N THR A 156 -15.92 11.11 0.91
CA THR A 156 -15.60 11.64 2.24
C THR A 156 -16.75 12.49 2.77
N GLN A 157 -16.97 12.43 4.05
CA GLN A 157 -17.89 13.31 4.76
C GLN A 157 -17.18 14.52 5.41
N ASN A 158 -15.86 14.56 5.37
CA ASN A 158 -15.06 15.63 5.99
C ASN A 158 -14.26 16.38 4.91
N VAL A 159 -14.89 17.39 4.32
CA VAL A 159 -14.28 18.22 3.27
C VAL A 159 -13.10 19.03 3.81
N LYS A 160 -13.19 19.52 5.04
CA LYS A 160 -12.14 20.33 5.67
C LYS A 160 -10.84 19.54 5.87
N ASP A 161 -10.95 18.28 6.34
CA ASP A 161 -9.78 17.38 6.47
C ASP A 161 -9.20 17.05 5.09
N LEU A 162 -10.07 16.86 4.09
CA LEU A 162 -9.64 16.62 2.72
C LEU A 162 -8.79 17.78 2.19
N LEU A 163 -9.28 19.01 2.31
CA LEU A 163 -8.61 20.22 1.82
C LEU A 163 -7.34 20.59 2.58
N SER A 164 -7.06 19.94 3.70
CA SER A 164 -5.83 20.17 4.47
C SER A 164 -4.60 19.48 3.89
N SER A 165 -4.78 18.52 2.97
CA SER A 165 -3.67 17.80 2.32
C SER A 165 -3.14 18.56 1.11
N PRO A 166 -1.82 18.75 0.98
CA PRO A 166 -1.21 19.37 -0.21
C PRO A 166 -1.47 18.58 -1.51
N GLU A 167 -1.68 17.27 -1.40
CA GLU A 167 -1.91 16.38 -2.54
C GLU A 167 -3.30 16.50 -3.12
N ILE A 168 -4.25 17.14 -2.39
CA ILE A 168 -5.64 17.23 -2.83
C ILE A 168 -5.79 18.02 -4.13
N GLU A 169 -5.02 19.06 -4.35
CA GLU A 169 -5.04 19.84 -5.59
C GLU A 169 -4.78 18.93 -6.79
N ASN A 170 -3.76 18.08 -6.71
CA ASN A 170 -3.45 17.11 -7.75
C ASN A 170 -4.59 16.11 -8.00
N ILE A 171 -5.29 15.69 -6.95
CA ILE A 171 -6.40 14.75 -7.04
C ILE A 171 -7.60 15.43 -7.70
N LEU A 172 -7.94 16.65 -7.30
CA LEU A 172 -9.04 17.41 -7.85
C LEU A 172 -8.82 17.74 -9.34
N GLU A 173 -7.59 18.18 -9.71
CA GLU A 173 -7.22 18.45 -11.10
C GLU A 173 -7.29 17.21 -12.01
N ASN A 174 -7.10 16.03 -11.44
CA ASN A 174 -7.20 14.75 -12.16
C ASN A 174 -8.56 14.05 -11.98
N SER A 175 -9.55 14.73 -11.42
CA SER A 175 -10.92 14.23 -11.24
C SER A 175 -11.83 14.82 -12.31
N ASP A 176 -12.51 13.98 -13.07
CA ASP A 176 -13.46 14.43 -14.12
C ASP A 176 -14.79 14.90 -13.50
N PHE A 177 -15.13 14.43 -12.30
CA PHE A 177 -16.38 14.76 -11.61
C PHE A 177 -16.13 15.06 -10.13
N ILE A 178 -16.73 16.13 -9.64
CA ILE A 178 -16.80 16.49 -8.23
C ILE A 178 -18.27 16.61 -7.86
N THR A 179 -18.75 15.73 -6.98
CA THR A 179 -20.15 15.73 -6.54
C THR A 179 -20.23 16.18 -5.09
N LEU A 180 -20.96 17.25 -4.84
CA LEU A 180 -21.24 17.73 -3.49
C LEU A 180 -22.67 17.38 -3.12
N LEU A 181 -22.83 16.64 -2.04
CA LEU A 181 -24.12 16.36 -1.42
C LEU A 181 -24.45 17.43 -0.36
N ASN A 182 -25.47 17.19 0.45
CA ASN A 182 -25.83 18.13 1.52
C ASN A 182 -24.69 18.23 2.54
N GLN A 183 -24.14 19.42 2.68
CA GLN A 183 -23.02 19.70 3.58
C GLN A 183 -23.51 20.23 4.94
N ALA A 184 -22.82 19.85 6.02
CA ALA A 184 -23.04 20.44 7.32
C ALA A 184 -22.69 21.95 7.33
N SER A 185 -23.29 22.72 8.22
CA SER A 185 -23.12 24.19 8.26
C SER A 185 -21.67 24.65 8.49
N GLY A 186 -20.80 23.78 9.01
CA GLY A 186 -19.37 24.06 9.23
C GLY A 186 -18.46 23.81 8.01
N ASP A 187 -18.98 23.17 6.97
CA ASP A 187 -18.26 22.81 5.74
C ASP A 187 -18.74 23.63 4.50
N ARG A 188 -19.59 24.62 4.75
CA ARG A 188 -20.09 25.57 3.75
C ARG A 188 -19.24 26.80 3.62
#